data_614ec0cdf3d103c9829858a6a088015a
#
_entry.id   614ec0cdf3d103c9829858a6a088015a
#
_cell.length_a   1.000
_cell.length_b   1.000
_cell.length_c   1.000
_cell.angle_alpha   90.00
_cell.angle_beta   90.00
_cell.angle_gamma   90.00
#
_symmetry.space_group_name_H-M   'P 1'
#
loop_
_entity.id
_entity.type
_entity.pdbx_description
1 polymer ?
#
loop_
_entity_poly.entity_id
_entity_poly.type
_entity_poly.pdbx_seq_one_letter_code
_entity_poly.pdbx_strand_id
1 'polypeptide(L)'
;MESKLIKEENAMEVLQKSRLFQGMSPEEINGVFGCMAAKEQCYEKGSFIVNQGDRMTQLYVVVKGMVHIIKSDYWGNQTIMSEAGPGEIFGEAYACAGAESQVAVRAVEDTAVYRLDVHKILTVCPSSCACHNRMITNLVSAMAQKNILLTEKIEHMSQRTTRKKLLSYLSAQAQKTGKVSFTIPFNRQELADYLSVDRSAMSAELSRLKEENILDYHKNYFIFR
;
A
#
# COMPACT_ATOMS: atom_id res chain seq x y z
N MET A 1 21.06 4.58 26.17
CA MET A 1 20.13 3.93 25.23
C MET A 1 20.63 4.22 23.84
N GLU A 2 21.45 3.35 23.28
CA GLU A 2 21.99 3.52 21.93
C GLU A 2 20.86 3.27 20.92
N SER A 3 20.48 4.34 20.23
CA SER A 3 19.62 4.27 19.04
C SER A 3 20.31 3.34 18.04
N LYS A 4 19.70 2.19 17.75
CA LYS A 4 20.08 1.33 16.63
C LYS A 4 19.69 2.06 15.34
N LEU A 5 20.49 3.05 14.95
CA LEU A 5 20.47 3.62 13.62
C LEU A 5 20.62 2.46 12.63
N ILE A 6 19.67 2.32 11.73
CA ILE A 6 19.81 1.43 10.57
C ILE A 6 21.09 1.90 9.87
N LYS A 7 21.94 0.95 9.46
CA LYS A 7 23.10 1.33 8.64
C LYS A 7 22.56 2.12 7.47
N GLU A 8 23.01 3.35 7.31
CA GLU A 8 22.51 4.33 6.31
C GLU A 8 22.47 3.75 4.88
N GLU A 9 23.39 2.86 4.53
CA GLU A 9 23.43 2.15 3.26
C GLU A 9 22.16 1.32 3.00
N ASN A 10 21.64 0.62 4.02
CA ASN A 10 20.45 -0.23 3.85
C ASN A 10 19.16 0.60 3.71
N ALA A 11 19.07 1.74 4.40
CA ALA A 11 17.93 2.66 4.27
C ALA A 11 17.88 3.29 2.88
N MET A 12 19.03 3.70 2.31
CA MET A 12 19.11 4.30 0.99
C MET A 12 18.68 3.32 -0.12
N GLU A 13 19.08 2.05 -0.03
CA GLU A 13 18.63 1.03 -0.99
C GLU A 13 17.11 0.85 -0.98
N VAL A 14 16.49 0.90 0.20
CA VAL A 14 15.03 0.81 0.34
C VAL A 14 14.36 2.06 -0.24
N LEU A 15 14.91 3.24 0.04
CA LEU A 15 14.39 4.50 -0.51
C LEU A 15 14.45 4.53 -2.04
N GLN A 16 15.53 4.06 -2.66
CA GLN A 16 15.64 3.97 -4.10
C GLN A 16 14.62 3.02 -4.75
N LYS A 17 14.18 2.00 -4.02
CA LYS A 17 13.11 1.07 -4.47
C LYS A 17 11.72 1.66 -4.26
N SER A 18 11.59 2.68 -3.42
CA SER A 18 10.30 3.35 -3.19
C SER A 18 9.84 4.08 -4.45
N ARG A 19 8.55 3.96 -4.74
CA ARG A 19 7.93 4.68 -5.87
C ARG A 19 8.10 6.18 -5.76
N LEU A 20 8.15 6.73 -4.55
CA LEU A 20 8.33 8.17 -4.31
C LEU A 20 9.66 8.69 -4.86
N PHE A 21 10.72 7.89 -4.78
CA PHE A 21 12.06 8.24 -5.20
C PHE A 21 12.50 7.54 -6.49
N GLN A 22 11.56 6.97 -7.23
CA GLN A 22 11.87 6.24 -8.47
C GLN A 22 12.63 7.12 -9.47
N GLY A 23 13.76 6.59 -9.97
CA GLY A 23 14.61 7.27 -10.94
C GLY A 23 15.50 8.38 -10.34
N MET A 24 15.63 8.44 -9.01
CA MET A 24 16.53 9.37 -8.32
C MET A 24 17.80 8.66 -7.85
N SER A 25 18.92 9.37 -7.94
CA SER A 25 20.20 8.90 -7.37
C SER A 25 20.21 9.10 -5.83
N PRO A 26 21.11 8.42 -5.10
CA PRO A 26 21.28 8.66 -3.66
C PRO A 26 21.54 10.12 -3.32
N GLU A 27 22.35 10.82 -4.13
CA GLU A 27 22.67 12.23 -3.95
C GLU A 27 21.44 13.12 -4.16
N GLU A 28 20.60 12.79 -5.15
CA GLU A 28 19.34 13.49 -5.40
C GLU A 28 18.37 13.29 -4.23
N ILE A 29 18.26 12.07 -3.68
CA ILE A 29 17.41 11.76 -2.51
C ILE A 29 17.90 12.56 -1.29
N ASN A 30 19.18 12.55 -1.01
CA ASN A 30 19.77 13.31 0.09
C ASN A 30 19.55 14.83 -0.07
N GLY A 31 19.69 15.35 -1.29
CA GLY A 31 19.38 16.74 -1.61
C GLY A 31 17.94 17.11 -1.30
N VAL A 32 17.00 16.26 -1.71
CA VAL A 32 15.56 16.42 -1.43
C VAL A 32 15.29 16.34 0.08
N PHE A 33 15.90 15.43 0.79
CA PHE A 33 15.75 15.30 2.26
C PHE A 33 16.18 16.57 2.99
N GLY A 34 17.30 17.19 2.56
CA GLY A 34 17.73 18.48 3.08
C GLY A 34 16.69 19.59 2.88
N CYS A 35 16.15 19.70 1.66
CA CYS A 35 15.13 20.70 1.32
C CYS A 35 13.81 20.50 2.10
N MET A 36 13.41 19.26 2.36
CA MET A 36 12.15 18.92 3.02
C MET A 36 12.26 18.79 4.53
N ALA A 37 13.47 18.90 5.08
CA ALA A 37 13.76 18.60 6.48
C ALA A 37 13.20 17.20 6.86
N ALA A 38 13.46 16.23 5.99
CA ALA A 38 13.07 14.84 6.23
C ALA A 38 13.70 14.35 7.53
N LYS A 39 12.92 13.67 8.36
CA LYS A 39 13.40 13.14 9.66
C LYS A 39 13.12 11.65 9.71
N GLU A 40 14.14 10.89 10.04
CA GLU A 40 14.00 9.51 10.43
C GLU A 40 13.36 9.42 11.82
N GLN A 41 12.43 8.50 11.99
CA GLN A 41 11.77 8.25 13.26
C GLN A 41 11.57 6.75 13.44
N CYS A 42 11.96 6.26 14.63
CA CYS A 42 11.82 4.86 15.01
C CYS A 42 10.64 4.69 15.97
N TYR A 43 9.94 3.59 15.80
CA TYR A 43 8.78 3.21 16.60
C TYR A 43 8.95 1.77 17.08
N GLU A 44 8.69 1.54 18.36
CA GLU A 44 8.64 0.20 18.92
C GLU A 44 7.40 -0.54 18.45
N LYS A 45 7.47 -1.86 18.38
CA LYS A 45 6.32 -2.73 18.11
C LYS A 45 5.12 -2.35 18.95
N GLY A 46 3.95 -2.20 18.32
CA GLY A 46 2.67 -1.90 18.94
C GLY A 46 2.39 -0.41 19.12
N SER A 47 3.38 0.49 18.95
CA SER A 47 3.17 1.94 19.08
C SER A 47 2.40 2.51 17.88
N PHE A 48 1.64 3.58 18.13
CA PHE A 48 0.94 4.32 17.08
C PHE A 48 1.85 5.39 16.49
N ILE A 49 1.88 5.45 15.17
CA ILE A 49 2.58 6.46 14.37
C ILE A 49 1.63 7.61 14.06
N VAL A 50 0.38 7.30 13.78
CA VAL A 50 -0.72 8.22 13.52
C VAL A 50 -1.93 7.73 14.29
N ASN A 51 -2.64 8.63 14.98
CA ASN A 51 -3.92 8.32 15.60
C ASN A 51 -5.08 8.73 14.70
N GLN A 52 -6.20 8.06 14.86
CA GLN A 52 -7.44 8.50 14.24
C GLN A 52 -7.83 9.88 14.80
N GLY A 53 -8.17 10.82 13.92
CA GLY A 53 -8.44 12.23 14.28
C GLY A 53 -7.23 13.15 14.17
N ASP A 54 -6.01 12.65 14.04
CA ASP A 54 -4.83 13.49 13.85
C ASP A 54 -4.94 14.27 12.53
N ARG A 55 -4.66 15.57 12.56
CA ARG A 55 -4.56 16.38 11.35
C ARG A 55 -3.28 16.06 10.61
N MET A 56 -3.40 15.56 9.39
CA MET A 56 -2.27 15.09 8.62
C MET A 56 -1.64 16.22 7.79
N THR A 57 -0.33 16.41 7.98
CA THR A 57 0.49 17.32 7.16
C THR A 57 1.71 16.60 6.57
N GLN A 58 1.88 15.34 6.91
CA GLN A 58 3.07 14.58 6.57
C GLN A 58 2.71 13.23 5.96
N LEU A 59 3.49 12.82 4.99
CA LEU A 59 3.54 11.45 4.51
C LEU A 59 4.76 10.73 5.11
N TYR A 60 4.70 9.43 5.11
CA TYR A 60 5.73 8.57 5.69
C TYR A 60 6.19 7.54 4.67
N VAL A 61 7.49 7.24 4.67
CA VAL A 61 8.10 6.15 3.90
C VAL A 61 8.67 5.14 4.88
N VAL A 62 8.24 3.91 4.81
CA VAL A 62 8.78 2.83 5.65
C VAL A 62 10.15 2.44 5.12
N VAL A 63 11.16 2.41 5.99
CA VAL A 63 12.50 1.92 5.62
C VAL A 63 12.86 0.61 6.29
N LYS A 64 12.21 0.32 7.42
CA LYS A 64 12.32 -0.95 8.13
C LYS A 64 11.04 -1.27 8.85
N GLY A 65 10.74 -2.54 8.98
CA GLY A 65 9.56 -3.00 9.70
C GLY A 65 8.29 -2.93 8.86
N MET A 66 7.15 -2.95 9.52
CA MET A 66 5.83 -2.98 8.90
C MET A 66 4.83 -2.24 9.76
N VAL A 67 3.88 -1.59 9.11
CA VAL A 67 2.76 -0.91 9.76
C VAL A 67 1.43 -1.44 9.27
N HIS A 68 0.43 -1.46 10.17
CA HIS A 68 -0.97 -1.67 9.81
C HIS A 68 -1.72 -0.35 9.82
N ILE A 69 -2.48 -0.08 8.77
CA ILE A 69 -3.46 1.00 8.68
C ILE A 69 -4.78 0.44 9.20
N ILE A 70 -5.25 0.97 10.32
CA ILE A 70 -6.37 0.41 11.09
C ILE A 70 -7.51 1.43 11.14
N LYS A 71 -8.73 0.97 10.87
CA LYS A 71 -9.94 1.73 11.11
C LYS A 71 -10.67 1.16 12.32
N SER A 72 -10.99 2.02 13.28
CA SER A 72 -11.85 1.66 14.40
C SER A 72 -13.27 2.13 14.12
N ASP A 73 -14.27 1.30 14.45
CA ASP A 73 -15.68 1.70 14.42
C ASP A 73 -16.10 2.37 15.74
N TYR A 74 -17.37 2.78 15.80
CA TYR A 74 -17.94 3.44 17.00
C TYR A 74 -17.90 2.55 18.26
N TRP A 75 -17.92 1.23 18.10
CA TRP A 75 -17.90 0.26 19.20
C TRP A 75 -16.49 -0.20 19.58
N GLY A 76 -15.45 0.33 18.91
CA GLY A 76 -14.06 0.00 19.18
C GLY A 76 -13.54 -1.25 18.45
N ASN A 77 -14.33 -1.87 17.56
CA ASN A 77 -13.83 -2.94 16.72
C ASN A 77 -12.82 -2.39 15.73
N GLN A 78 -11.71 -3.10 15.57
CA GLN A 78 -10.61 -2.69 14.67
C GLN A 78 -10.60 -3.55 13.42
N THR A 79 -10.52 -2.90 12.27
CA THR A 79 -10.34 -3.54 10.97
C THR A 79 -9.04 -3.07 10.33
N ILE A 80 -8.19 -4.00 9.94
CA ILE A 80 -6.98 -3.69 9.17
C ILE A 80 -7.42 -3.39 7.74
N MET A 81 -7.22 -2.15 7.31
CA MET A 81 -7.56 -1.68 5.97
C MET A 81 -6.48 -2.02 4.95
N SER A 82 -5.23 -1.88 5.36
CA SER A 82 -4.04 -2.19 4.56
C SER A 82 -2.81 -2.24 5.46
N GLU A 83 -1.70 -2.66 4.89
CA GLU A 83 -0.37 -2.66 5.49
C GLU A 83 0.61 -1.90 4.61
N ALA A 84 1.73 -1.46 5.18
CA ALA A 84 2.83 -0.88 4.44
C ALA A 84 4.17 -1.38 5.02
N GLY A 85 5.01 -1.92 4.14
CA GLY A 85 6.34 -2.41 4.41
C GLY A 85 7.45 -1.53 3.81
N PRO A 86 8.71 -2.00 3.82
CA PRO A 86 9.85 -1.22 3.34
C PRO A 86 9.69 -0.74 1.90
N GLY A 87 9.92 0.55 1.67
CA GLY A 87 9.76 1.24 0.38
C GLY A 87 8.34 1.76 0.12
N GLU A 88 7.35 1.37 0.92
CA GLU A 88 5.99 1.83 0.75
C GLU A 88 5.71 3.12 1.51
N ILE A 89 4.75 3.90 0.98
CA ILE A 89 4.31 5.18 1.57
C ILE A 89 2.94 5.03 2.20
N PHE A 90 2.72 5.78 3.29
CA PHE A 90 1.40 5.93 3.92
C PHE A 90 1.16 7.36 4.41
N GLY A 91 -0.11 7.69 4.67
CA GLY A 91 -0.51 9.02 5.15
C GLY A 91 -0.63 10.07 4.05
N GLU A 92 -0.19 9.79 2.82
CA GLU A 92 -0.15 10.72 1.69
C GLU A 92 -1.54 11.25 1.32
N ALA A 93 -2.56 10.41 1.36
CA ALA A 93 -3.91 10.79 0.95
C ALA A 93 -4.50 11.88 1.87
N TYR A 94 -4.41 11.67 3.19
CA TYR A 94 -4.89 12.64 4.18
C TYR A 94 -4.01 13.89 4.22
N ALA A 95 -2.69 13.73 4.12
CA ALA A 95 -1.76 14.84 4.15
C ALA A 95 -1.91 15.75 2.93
N CYS A 96 -2.04 15.19 1.72
CA CYS A 96 -2.29 15.98 0.50
C CYS A 96 -3.67 16.64 0.50
N ALA A 97 -4.67 16.01 1.11
CA ALA A 97 -6.00 16.59 1.26
C ALA A 97 -6.09 17.63 2.40
N GLY A 98 -5.09 17.74 3.28
CA GLY A 98 -5.12 18.57 4.48
C GLY A 98 -6.22 18.16 5.46
N ALA A 99 -6.59 16.87 5.46
CA ALA A 99 -7.70 16.31 6.22
C ALA A 99 -7.23 15.63 7.52
N GLU A 100 -8.18 15.44 8.43
CA GLU A 100 -7.97 14.60 9.62
C GLU A 100 -7.99 13.13 9.22
N SER A 101 -7.08 12.34 9.81
CA SER A 101 -6.99 10.92 9.54
C SER A 101 -8.21 10.18 10.08
N GLN A 102 -8.89 9.44 9.21
CA GLN A 102 -9.99 8.54 9.59
C GLN A 102 -9.49 7.14 9.99
N VAL A 103 -8.17 6.95 10.02
CA VAL A 103 -7.50 5.70 10.36
C VAL A 103 -6.38 5.95 11.36
N ALA A 104 -6.02 4.94 12.13
CA ALA A 104 -4.79 4.91 12.90
C ALA A 104 -3.73 4.10 12.15
N VAL A 105 -2.44 4.41 12.38
CA VAL A 105 -1.32 3.62 11.86
C VAL A 105 -0.50 3.10 13.02
N ARG A 106 -0.34 1.78 13.11
CA ARG A 106 0.37 1.10 14.20
C ARG A 106 1.52 0.25 13.68
N ALA A 107 2.66 0.35 14.32
CA ALA A 107 3.82 -0.49 14.07
C ALA A 107 3.53 -1.94 14.49
N VAL A 108 3.74 -2.91 13.59
CA VAL A 108 3.53 -4.34 13.85
C VAL A 108 4.79 -5.00 14.41
N GLU A 109 5.91 -4.40 14.13
CA GLU A 109 7.24 -4.73 14.61
C GLU A 109 8.05 -3.44 14.82
N ASP A 110 9.29 -3.52 15.29
CA ASP A 110 10.17 -2.35 15.41
C ASP A 110 10.38 -1.72 14.04
N THR A 111 9.84 -0.52 13.86
CA THR A 111 9.65 0.13 12.56
C THR A 111 10.42 1.44 12.52
N ALA A 112 11.09 1.69 11.40
CA ALA A 112 11.66 3.00 11.11
C ALA A 112 11.05 3.57 9.83
N VAL A 113 10.75 4.87 9.87
CA VAL A 113 10.12 5.60 8.78
C VAL A 113 10.83 6.94 8.56
N TYR A 114 10.86 7.40 7.31
CA TYR A 114 11.11 8.82 7.02
C TYR A 114 9.81 9.57 6.97
N ARG A 115 9.78 10.69 7.67
CA ARG A 115 8.65 11.62 7.73
C ARG A 115 8.94 12.82 6.84
N LEU A 116 8.03 13.10 5.90
CA LEU A 116 8.16 14.13 4.88
C LEU A 116 6.98 15.09 4.94
N ASP A 117 7.24 16.38 4.99
CA ASP A 117 6.21 17.42 4.99
C ASP A 117 5.62 17.57 3.57
N VAL A 118 4.32 17.29 3.44
CA VAL A 118 3.63 17.34 2.14
C VAL A 118 3.57 18.76 1.59
N HIS A 119 3.42 19.78 2.45
CA HIS A 119 3.42 21.16 1.99
C HIS A 119 4.75 21.53 1.32
N LYS A 120 5.87 21.08 1.90
CA LYS A 120 7.20 21.29 1.31
C LYS A 120 7.40 20.49 0.02
N ILE A 121 6.75 19.33 -0.12
CA ILE A 121 6.77 18.57 -1.37
C ILE A 121 6.02 19.31 -2.47
N LEU A 122 4.85 19.87 -2.17
CA LEU A 122 3.96 20.50 -3.15
C LEU A 122 4.30 21.95 -3.46
N THR A 123 5.07 22.62 -2.60
CA THR A 123 5.54 23.99 -2.88
C THR A 123 6.76 23.99 -3.79
N VAL A 124 6.74 24.89 -4.78
CA VAL A 124 7.84 25.02 -5.74
C VAL A 124 9.10 25.43 -4.99
N CYS A 125 10.15 24.63 -5.12
CA CYS A 125 11.48 24.98 -4.61
C CYS A 125 11.97 26.28 -5.31
N PRO A 126 12.44 27.31 -4.57
CA PRO A 126 12.96 28.54 -5.18
C PRO A 126 14.05 28.32 -6.25
N SER A 127 14.77 27.21 -6.13
CA SER A 127 15.80 26.79 -7.07
C SER A 127 15.28 25.94 -8.24
N SER A 128 13.96 25.72 -8.36
CA SER A 128 13.36 24.91 -9.44
C SER A 128 14.08 23.58 -9.72
N CYS A 129 14.50 22.87 -8.65
CA CYS A 129 15.34 21.68 -8.82
C CYS A 129 14.58 20.54 -9.52
N ALA A 130 15.21 19.89 -10.47
CA ALA A 130 14.63 18.77 -11.24
C ALA A 130 14.22 17.60 -10.32
N CYS A 131 14.94 17.37 -9.23
CA CYS A 131 14.67 16.33 -8.27
C CYS A 131 13.33 16.53 -7.54
N HIS A 132 13.01 17.78 -7.21
CA HIS A 132 11.73 18.13 -6.57
C HIS A 132 10.54 17.87 -7.51
N ASN A 133 10.64 18.32 -8.76
CA ASN A 133 9.61 18.06 -9.77
C ASN A 133 9.42 16.56 -10.02
N ARG A 134 10.51 15.79 -10.04
CA ARG A 134 10.45 14.32 -10.19
C ARG A 134 9.71 13.69 -9.02
N MET A 135 9.99 14.13 -7.79
CA MET A 135 9.31 13.62 -6.59
C MET A 135 7.81 13.94 -6.61
N ILE A 136 7.40 15.14 -7.01
CA ILE A 136 5.99 15.50 -7.19
C ILE A 136 5.33 14.58 -8.22
N THR A 137 5.96 14.39 -9.36
CA THR A 137 5.48 13.49 -10.43
C THR A 137 5.33 12.05 -9.91
N ASN A 138 6.32 11.57 -9.17
CA ASN A 138 6.30 10.24 -8.56
C ASN A 138 5.17 10.10 -7.53
N LEU A 139 4.95 11.11 -6.68
CA LEU A 139 3.86 11.12 -5.71
C LEU A 139 2.49 11.06 -6.40
N VAL A 140 2.27 11.90 -7.41
CA VAL A 140 1.02 11.89 -8.21
C VAL A 140 0.83 10.53 -8.88
N SER A 141 1.88 9.95 -9.47
CA SER A 141 1.84 8.63 -10.10
C SER A 141 1.50 7.52 -9.09
N ALA A 142 2.10 7.56 -7.90
CA ALA A 142 1.82 6.60 -6.84
C ALA A 142 0.37 6.68 -6.35
N MET A 143 -0.17 7.89 -6.17
CA MET A 143 -1.56 8.12 -5.79
C MET A 143 -2.53 7.67 -6.90
N ALA A 144 -2.22 7.96 -8.16
CA ALA A 144 -3.01 7.52 -9.31
C ALA A 144 -3.07 5.99 -9.40
N GLN A 145 -1.94 5.31 -9.20
CA GLN A 145 -1.90 3.84 -9.18
C GLN A 145 -2.70 3.25 -8.02
N LYS A 146 -2.60 3.83 -6.81
CA LYS A 146 -3.46 3.42 -5.69
C LYS A 146 -4.94 3.60 -6.01
N ASN A 147 -5.32 4.70 -6.66
CA ASN A 147 -6.71 4.94 -7.07
C ASN A 147 -7.18 3.87 -8.08
N ILE A 148 -6.37 3.52 -9.08
CA ILE A 148 -6.70 2.45 -10.03
C ILE A 148 -6.95 1.13 -9.30
N LEU A 149 -6.05 0.73 -8.39
CA LEU A 149 -6.18 -0.52 -7.62
C LEU A 149 -7.44 -0.52 -6.73
N LEU A 150 -7.78 0.61 -6.12
CA LEU A 150 -9.01 0.76 -5.33
C LEU A 150 -10.25 0.67 -6.22
N THR A 151 -10.23 1.27 -7.40
CA THR A 151 -11.34 1.21 -8.36
C THR A 151 -11.56 -0.23 -8.84
N GLU A 152 -10.51 -0.95 -9.19
CA GLU A 152 -10.58 -2.39 -9.55
C GLU A 152 -11.18 -3.21 -8.39
N LYS A 153 -10.71 -2.98 -7.17
CA LYS A 153 -11.24 -3.67 -5.99
C LYS A 153 -12.74 -3.39 -5.79
N ILE A 154 -13.17 -2.14 -5.93
CA ILE A 154 -14.58 -1.75 -5.86
C ILE A 154 -15.39 -2.47 -6.95
N GLU A 155 -14.88 -2.53 -8.18
CA GLU A 155 -15.53 -3.22 -9.29
C GLU A 155 -15.77 -4.71 -8.97
N HIS A 156 -14.74 -5.41 -8.46
CA HIS A 156 -14.87 -6.80 -8.05
C HIS A 156 -15.86 -6.99 -6.90
N MET A 157 -15.78 -6.13 -5.87
CA MET A 157 -16.64 -6.21 -4.69
C MET A 157 -18.10 -5.83 -4.97
N SER A 158 -18.37 -4.97 -5.96
CA SER A 158 -19.71 -4.54 -6.35
C SER A 158 -20.53 -5.64 -7.02
N GLN A 159 -19.90 -6.73 -7.44
CA GLN A 159 -20.59 -7.88 -8.00
C GLN A 159 -21.52 -8.53 -6.96
N ARG A 160 -22.74 -8.89 -7.39
CA ARG A 160 -23.80 -9.32 -6.45
C ARG A 160 -23.58 -10.71 -5.81
N THR A 161 -22.84 -11.60 -6.48
CA THR A 161 -22.66 -12.98 -6.01
C THR A 161 -21.18 -13.32 -5.88
N THR A 162 -20.85 -14.26 -4.97
CA THR A 162 -19.49 -14.80 -4.79
C THR A 162 -18.90 -15.26 -6.12
N ARG A 163 -19.69 -15.94 -6.94
CA ARG A 163 -19.29 -16.39 -8.28
C ARG A 163 -18.85 -15.23 -9.18
N LYS A 164 -19.70 -14.19 -9.27
CA LYS A 164 -19.39 -13.02 -10.10
C LYS A 164 -18.18 -12.25 -9.58
N LYS A 165 -18.03 -12.11 -8.27
CA LYS A 165 -16.85 -11.50 -7.65
C LYS A 165 -15.57 -12.26 -8.02
N LEU A 166 -15.58 -13.59 -7.88
CA LEU A 166 -14.46 -14.46 -8.27
C LEU A 166 -14.11 -14.34 -9.74
N LEU A 167 -15.10 -14.50 -10.63
CA LEU A 167 -14.88 -14.41 -12.08
C LEU A 167 -14.39 -13.03 -12.50
N SER A 168 -14.92 -11.95 -11.92
CA SER A 168 -14.46 -10.58 -12.17
C SER A 168 -12.97 -10.43 -11.82
N TYR A 169 -12.56 -10.88 -10.64
CA TYR A 169 -11.16 -10.80 -10.21
C TYR A 169 -10.24 -11.68 -11.07
N LEU A 170 -10.58 -12.96 -11.25
CA LEU A 170 -9.75 -13.90 -12.00
C LEU A 170 -9.63 -13.51 -13.48
N SER A 171 -10.72 -13.01 -14.08
CA SER A 171 -10.71 -12.49 -15.46
C SER A 171 -9.77 -11.29 -15.60
N ALA A 172 -9.81 -10.35 -14.63
CA ALA A 172 -8.88 -9.21 -14.63
C ALA A 172 -7.42 -9.67 -14.52
N GLN A 173 -7.13 -10.71 -13.72
CA GLN A 173 -5.77 -11.26 -13.61
C GLN A 173 -5.32 -11.93 -14.93
N ALA A 174 -6.20 -12.68 -15.60
CA ALA A 174 -5.91 -13.25 -16.91
C ALA A 174 -5.63 -12.17 -17.96
N GLN A 175 -6.43 -11.10 -17.99
CA GLN A 175 -6.21 -9.96 -18.89
C GLN A 175 -4.88 -9.24 -18.61
N LYS A 176 -4.54 -9.00 -17.34
CA LYS A 176 -3.25 -8.37 -16.95
C LYS A 176 -2.04 -9.20 -17.37
N THR A 177 -2.13 -10.51 -17.29
CA THR A 177 -1.03 -11.42 -17.68
C THR A 177 -1.00 -11.73 -19.17
N GLY A 178 -2.11 -11.49 -19.89
CA GLY A 178 -2.30 -11.90 -21.28
C GLY A 178 -2.34 -13.42 -21.48
N LYS A 179 -2.60 -14.19 -20.41
CA LYS A 179 -2.55 -15.65 -20.41
C LYS A 179 -3.82 -16.25 -19.79
N VAL A 180 -4.24 -17.39 -20.30
CA VAL A 180 -5.34 -18.19 -19.71
C VAL A 180 -4.93 -18.90 -18.42
N SER A 181 -3.62 -19.01 -18.16
CA SER A 181 -3.08 -19.61 -16.93
C SER A 181 -2.19 -18.61 -16.20
N PHE A 182 -2.43 -18.43 -14.90
CA PHE A 182 -1.76 -17.41 -14.10
C PHE A 182 -1.75 -17.78 -12.61
N THR A 183 -0.83 -17.14 -11.85
CA THR A 183 -0.77 -17.25 -10.39
C THR A 183 -1.23 -15.94 -9.77
N ILE A 184 -2.01 -16.02 -8.71
CA ILE A 184 -2.41 -14.86 -7.92
C ILE A 184 -1.57 -14.74 -6.64
N PRO A 185 -1.36 -13.54 -6.08
CA PRO A 185 -0.56 -13.35 -4.87
C PRO A 185 -1.25 -13.87 -3.61
N PHE A 186 -2.57 -14.08 -3.65
CA PHE A 186 -3.39 -14.40 -2.50
C PHE A 186 -3.48 -15.91 -2.22
N ASN A 187 -3.42 -16.30 -0.94
CA ASN A 187 -3.93 -17.59 -0.50
C ASN A 187 -5.47 -17.57 -0.44
N ARG A 188 -6.11 -18.69 -0.01
CA ARG A 188 -7.58 -18.79 0.01
C ARG A 188 -8.26 -17.83 0.98
N GLN A 189 -7.67 -17.60 2.15
CA GLN A 189 -8.21 -16.66 3.14
C GLN A 189 -8.06 -15.24 2.63
N GLU A 190 -6.88 -14.87 2.20
CA GLU A 190 -6.59 -13.53 1.66
C GLU A 190 -7.47 -13.16 0.46
N LEU A 191 -7.74 -14.12 -0.44
CA LEU A 191 -8.64 -13.90 -1.58
C LEU A 191 -10.09 -13.68 -1.10
N ALA A 192 -10.56 -14.45 -0.12
CA ALA A 192 -11.89 -14.29 0.44
C ALA A 192 -12.03 -12.92 1.13
N ASP A 193 -11.03 -12.51 1.90
CA ASP A 193 -10.98 -11.20 2.56
C ASP A 193 -10.94 -10.06 1.53
N TYR A 194 -10.10 -10.21 0.49
CA TYR A 194 -10.01 -9.24 -0.61
C TYR A 194 -11.35 -9.02 -1.32
N LEU A 195 -12.09 -10.08 -1.59
CA LEU A 195 -13.40 -10.04 -2.26
C LEU A 195 -14.57 -9.79 -1.30
N SER A 196 -14.30 -9.70 0.00
CA SER A 196 -15.32 -9.59 1.06
C SER A 196 -16.41 -10.65 0.91
N VAL A 197 -15.99 -11.93 0.95
CA VAL A 197 -16.86 -13.10 0.90
C VAL A 197 -16.45 -14.12 1.96
N ASP A 198 -17.38 -14.98 2.35
CA ASP A 198 -17.06 -16.11 3.21
C ASP A 198 -16.13 -17.09 2.50
N ARG A 199 -15.07 -17.56 3.20
CA ARG A 199 -14.06 -18.47 2.64
C ARG A 199 -14.64 -19.80 2.20
N SER A 200 -15.59 -20.35 2.98
CA SER A 200 -16.19 -21.64 2.67
C SER A 200 -17.12 -21.53 1.46
N ALA A 201 -17.91 -20.45 1.39
CA ALA A 201 -18.75 -20.16 0.22
C ALA A 201 -17.92 -19.94 -1.04
N MET A 202 -16.79 -19.24 -0.94
CA MET A 202 -15.86 -19.05 -2.05
C MET A 202 -15.24 -20.38 -2.51
N SER A 203 -14.83 -21.24 -1.58
CA SER A 203 -14.23 -22.54 -1.91
C SER A 203 -15.25 -23.47 -2.59
N ALA A 204 -16.49 -23.47 -2.14
CA ALA A 204 -17.58 -24.21 -2.77
C ALA A 204 -17.83 -23.72 -4.20
N GLU A 205 -17.81 -22.40 -4.41
CA GLU A 205 -18.01 -21.82 -5.73
C GLU A 205 -16.87 -22.14 -6.70
N LEU A 206 -15.62 -22.15 -6.22
CA LEU A 206 -14.47 -22.57 -7.02
C LEU A 206 -14.58 -24.03 -7.44
N SER A 207 -15.07 -24.91 -6.57
CA SER A 207 -15.32 -26.33 -6.92
C SER A 207 -16.38 -26.45 -8.01
N ARG A 208 -17.47 -25.70 -7.92
CA ARG A 208 -18.52 -25.67 -8.96
C ARG A 208 -17.98 -25.17 -10.31
N LEU A 209 -17.19 -24.08 -10.29
CA LEU A 209 -16.58 -23.56 -11.52
C LEU A 209 -15.65 -24.58 -12.18
N LYS A 210 -14.97 -25.42 -11.39
CA LYS A 210 -14.16 -26.52 -11.89
C LYS A 210 -15.03 -27.65 -12.46
N GLU A 211 -16.09 -28.07 -11.77
CA GLU A 211 -17.03 -29.08 -12.24
C GLU A 211 -17.74 -28.68 -13.55
N GLU A 212 -18.05 -27.39 -13.70
CA GLU A 212 -18.62 -26.79 -14.90
C GLU A 212 -17.59 -26.61 -16.04
N ASN A 213 -16.32 -26.97 -15.79
CA ASN A 213 -15.23 -26.86 -16.75
C ASN A 213 -14.96 -25.43 -17.25
N ILE A 214 -15.24 -24.41 -16.39
CA ILE A 214 -14.97 -22.99 -16.66
C ILE A 214 -13.54 -22.64 -16.30
N LEU A 215 -13.04 -23.20 -15.18
CA LEU A 215 -11.66 -23.03 -14.75
C LEU A 215 -11.15 -24.28 -14.04
N ASP A 216 -9.83 -24.42 -14.02
CA ASP A 216 -9.13 -25.35 -13.13
C ASP A 216 -8.18 -24.58 -12.21
N TYR A 217 -7.82 -25.18 -11.07
CA TYR A 217 -6.93 -24.52 -10.12
C TYR A 217 -6.15 -25.52 -9.27
N HIS A 218 -4.95 -25.08 -8.87
CA HIS A 218 -4.15 -25.73 -7.84
C HIS A 218 -3.58 -24.66 -6.92
N LYS A 219 -3.98 -24.65 -5.62
CA LYS A 219 -3.61 -23.58 -4.66
C LYS A 219 -3.98 -22.19 -5.23
N ASN A 220 -2.98 -21.35 -5.50
CA ASN A 220 -3.11 -20.00 -6.04
C ASN A 220 -2.84 -19.90 -7.57
N TYR A 221 -2.69 -21.02 -8.24
CA TYR A 221 -2.57 -21.12 -9.69
C TYR A 221 -3.91 -21.47 -10.33
N PHE A 222 -4.29 -20.72 -11.37
CA PHE A 222 -5.58 -20.83 -12.07
C PHE A 222 -5.39 -21.00 -13.57
N ILE A 223 -6.32 -21.73 -14.20
CA ILE A 223 -6.37 -21.94 -15.65
C ILE A 223 -7.81 -21.76 -16.09
N PHE A 224 -8.11 -20.82 -16.97
CA PHE A 224 -9.40 -20.75 -17.68
C PHE A 224 -9.43 -21.79 -18.80
N ARG A 225 -10.60 -22.40 -18.97
CA ARG A 225 -10.87 -23.42 -19.99
C ARG A 225 -11.60 -22.84 -21.19
#